data_aed35e8cce2392c051acca840838be93
#
_entry.id   aed35e8cce2392c051acca840838be93
#
_cell.length_a   1.000
_cell.length_b   1.000
_cell.length_c   1.000
_cell.angle_alpha   90.00
_cell.angle_beta   90.00
_cell.angle_gamma   90.00
#
_symmetry.space_group_name_H-M   'P 1'
#
loop_
_entity.id
_entity.type
_entity.pdbx_description
1 polymer ?
#
loop_
_entity_poly.entity_id
_entity_poly.type
_entity_poly.pdbx_seq_one_letter_code
_entity_poly.pdbx_strand_id
1 'polypeptide(L)'
;VQRFGAQPTDTLTLQAAPGDRLTLQFTQQNQPQTLTTNSVKLEIQMQPLSEPMLQERVVLSTHRSFESAEDSAQRWRSQGIPVEIAQPSRWQVWAKREVYNTPLLRRVLLTSLQKQGYVIPFLDSQVLKQVPQAAWIVNNTRYSNHPLQITAGKSPIQVKTGGRDPRNRSYAGQLRLQRNAYGNYTLVNQVPLETYLRGVVPHEIGQQAPQPAIEAQAILARTYALRNLRRFQIDNYQLCADTQCQVYEGLTGTYV
;
A
#
# COMPACT_ATOMS: atom_id res chain seq x y z
N VAL A 1 -0.73 4.32 5.01
CA VAL A 1 -0.31 3.02 4.48
C VAL A 1 1.11 2.72 4.92
N GLN A 2 1.34 1.58 5.57
CA GLN A 2 2.67 1.11 5.89
C GLN A 2 3.07 0.04 4.86
N ARG A 3 4.18 0.25 4.16
CA ARG A 3 4.79 -0.79 3.33
C ARG A 3 5.34 -1.86 4.28
N PHE A 4 4.88 -3.09 4.11
CA PHE A 4 5.26 -4.22 4.94
C PHE A 4 6.09 -5.18 4.09
N GLY A 5 7.27 -5.59 4.57
CA GLY A 5 8.12 -6.55 3.87
C GLY A 5 9.29 -5.94 3.09
N ALA A 6 9.73 -4.74 3.43
CA ALA A 6 11.03 -4.24 2.95
C ALA A 6 12.20 -5.06 3.54
N GLN A 7 11.98 -5.74 4.68
CA GLN A 7 12.93 -6.68 5.28
C GLN A 7 12.23 -7.99 5.69
N PRO A 8 12.89 -9.15 5.56
CA PRO A 8 12.29 -10.47 5.84
C PRO A 8 11.89 -10.71 7.30
N THR A 9 12.22 -9.80 8.21
CA THR A 9 12.00 -9.91 9.66
C THR A 9 10.92 -8.97 10.19
N ASP A 10 10.22 -8.25 9.30
CA ASP A 10 9.19 -7.31 9.73
C ASP A 10 7.99 -8.06 10.30
N THR A 11 7.80 -7.95 11.61
CA THR A 11 6.62 -8.47 12.30
C THR A 11 5.79 -7.33 12.87
N LEU A 12 4.47 -7.43 12.74
CA LEU A 12 3.53 -6.52 13.38
C LEU A 12 2.61 -7.30 14.30
N THR A 13 2.37 -6.79 15.48
CA THR A 13 1.33 -7.33 16.37
C THR A 13 0.21 -6.32 16.48
N LEU A 14 -0.99 -6.76 16.10
CA LEU A 14 -2.21 -5.98 16.22
C LEU A 14 -2.98 -6.48 17.45
N GLN A 15 -3.43 -5.55 18.27
CA GLN A 15 -4.15 -5.85 19.52
C GLN A 15 -5.41 -5.02 19.62
N ALA A 16 -6.47 -5.63 20.14
CA ALA A 16 -7.65 -4.89 20.59
C ALA A 16 -7.35 -4.18 21.91
N ALA A 17 -8.03 -3.08 22.17
CA ALA A 17 -8.03 -2.46 23.50
C ALA A 17 -8.65 -3.39 24.56
N PRO A 18 -8.34 -3.20 25.85
CA PRO A 18 -8.97 -3.97 26.93
C PRO A 18 -10.50 -3.92 26.84
N GLY A 19 -11.15 -5.09 26.90
CA GLY A 19 -12.61 -5.21 26.77
C GLY A 19 -13.15 -5.21 25.35
N ASP A 20 -12.30 -5.05 24.33
CA ASP A 20 -12.65 -5.11 22.91
C ASP A 20 -12.05 -6.35 22.22
N ARG A 21 -12.45 -6.62 20.98
CA ARG A 21 -11.93 -7.73 20.18
C ARG A 21 -11.67 -7.31 18.75
N LEU A 22 -10.68 -7.96 18.12
CA LEU A 22 -10.45 -7.89 16.69
C LEU A 22 -11.35 -8.90 15.97
N THR A 23 -11.95 -8.46 14.88
CA THR A 23 -12.65 -9.30 13.92
C THR A 23 -11.82 -9.38 12.66
N LEU A 24 -11.43 -10.59 12.29
CA LEU A 24 -10.61 -10.91 11.12
C LEU A 24 -11.52 -11.51 10.05
N GLN A 25 -11.55 -10.92 8.87
CA GLN A 25 -12.32 -11.40 7.72
C GLN A 25 -11.38 -11.76 6.57
N PHE A 26 -11.53 -12.96 6.04
CA PHE A 26 -10.70 -13.50 4.97
C PHE A 26 -11.48 -14.53 4.15
N THR A 27 -10.91 -14.96 3.04
CA THR A 27 -11.50 -16.02 2.21
C THR A 27 -10.66 -17.29 2.33
N GLN A 28 -11.29 -18.41 2.60
CA GLN A 28 -10.67 -19.73 2.61
C GLN A 28 -11.49 -20.68 1.76
N GLN A 29 -10.86 -21.35 0.81
CA GLN A 29 -11.54 -22.25 -0.16
C GLN A 29 -12.75 -21.61 -0.85
N ASN A 30 -12.60 -20.35 -1.27
CA ASN A 30 -13.64 -19.50 -1.87
C ASN A 30 -14.86 -19.20 -0.97
N GLN A 31 -14.76 -19.48 0.33
CA GLN A 31 -15.79 -19.16 1.32
C GLN A 31 -15.33 -18.02 2.23
N PRO A 32 -16.16 -17.01 2.49
CA PRO A 32 -15.87 -15.99 3.48
C PRO A 32 -15.80 -16.59 4.87
N GLN A 33 -14.76 -16.26 5.59
CA GLN A 33 -14.52 -16.70 6.97
C GLN A 33 -14.38 -15.49 7.89
N THR A 34 -14.82 -15.66 9.13
CA THR A 34 -14.68 -14.65 10.17
C THR A 34 -14.12 -15.31 11.43
N LEU A 35 -13.11 -14.68 12.02
CA LEU A 35 -12.49 -15.12 13.26
C LEU A 35 -12.37 -13.93 14.23
N THR A 36 -12.65 -14.15 15.50
CA THR A 36 -12.55 -13.13 16.54
C THR A 36 -11.42 -13.46 17.50
N THR A 37 -10.58 -12.47 17.81
CA THR A 37 -9.41 -12.64 18.68
C THR A 37 -9.09 -11.33 19.43
N ASN A 38 -8.25 -11.40 20.45
CA ASN A 38 -7.72 -10.21 21.12
C ASN A 38 -6.42 -9.69 20.44
N SER A 39 -5.73 -10.59 19.71
CA SER A 39 -4.44 -10.25 19.09
C SER A 39 -4.21 -11.09 17.84
N VAL A 40 -3.55 -10.49 16.84
CA VAL A 40 -3.04 -11.16 15.65
C VAL A 40 -1.62 -10.70 15.36
N LYS A 41 -0.73 -11.63 15.07
CA LYS A 41 0.63 -11.33 14.62
C LYS A 41 0.68 -11.47 13.11
N LEU A 42 1.15 -10.44 12.42
CA LEU A 42 1.43 -10.43 10.99
C LEU A 42 2.93 -10.60 10.78
N GLU A 43 3.31 -11.44 9.82
CA GLU A 43 4.71 -11.64 9.43
C GLU A 43 4.82 -11.87 7.93
N ILE A 44 5.99 -11.51 7.38
CA ILE A 44 6.33 -11.82 5.99
C ILE A 44 7.55 -12.72 5.99
N GLN A 45 7.47 -13.80 5.22
CA GLN A 45 8.56 -14.73 5.01
C GLN A 45 8.84 -14.85 3.53
N MET A 46 10.12 -14.96 3.19
CA MET A 46 10.52 -15.26 1.81
C MET A 46 10.34 -16.76 1.58
N GLN A 47 9.46 -17.11 0.64
CA GLN A 47 9.19 -18.49 0.27
C GLN A 47 9.94 -18.83 -1.01
N PRO A 48 10.82 -19.85 -0.99
CA PRO A 48 11.47 -20.35 -2.19
C PRO A 48 10.43 -20.83 -3.21
N LEU A 49 10.69 -20.57 -4.47
CA LEU A 49 9.90 -21.10 -5.58
C LEU A 49 10.50 -22.45 -6.03
N SER A 50 9.66 -23.39 -6.42
CA SER A 50 10.08 -24.67 -7.00
C SER A 50 10.87 -24.47 -8.30
N GLU A 51 10.46 -23.46 -9.09
CA GLU A 51 11.15 -23.02 -10.30
C GLU A 51 11.27 -21.49 -10.30
N PRO A 52 12.38 -20.93 -10.85
CA PRO A 52 12.53 -19.49 -10.98
C PRO A 52 11.40 -18.88 -11.82
N MET A 53 10.80 -17.81 -11.35
CA MET A 53 9.72 -17.09 -12.01
C MET A 53 10.25 -15.82 -12.68
N LEU A 54 9.97 -15.64 -13.98
CA LEU A 54 10.29 -14.42 -14.69
C LEU A 54 9.19 -13.38 -14.44
N GLN A 55 9.56 -12.27 -13.84
CA GLN A 55 8.70 -11.09 -13.68
C GLN A 55 9.15 -10.00 -14.65
N GLU A 56 8.27 -9.60 -15.55
CA GLU A 56 8.57 -8.58 -16.56
C GLU A 56 7.48 -7.52 -16.62
N ARG A 57 7.88 -6.29 -16.92
CA ARG A 57 6.97 -5.17 -17.23
C ARG A 57 7.62 -4.23 -18.24
N VAL A 58 6.80 -3.61 -19.09
CA VAL A 58 7.28 -2.56 -19.99
C VAL A 58 7.14 -1.22 -19.28
N VAL A 59 8.26 -0.58 -19.02
CA VAL A 59 8.34 0.78 -18.48
C VAL A 59 8.39 1.74 -19.67
N LEU A 60 7.38 2.58 -19.80
CA LEU A 60 7.25 3.54 -20.90
C LEU A 60 7.99 4.85 -20.61
N SER A 61 8.00 5.26 -19.33
CA SER A 61 8.71 6.47 -18.89
C SER A 61 8.91 6.49 -17.36
N THR A 62 9.87 7.30 -16.90
CA THR A 62 10.18 7.47 -15.47
C THR A 62 10.19 8.97 -15.14
N HIS A 63 9.60 9.33 -13.99
CA HIS A 63 9.34 10.70 -13.58
C HIS A 63 9.73 10.96 -12.13
N ARG A 64 9.95 12.25 -11.80
CA ARG A 64 10.25 12.68 -10.43
C ARG A 64 8.98 12.92 -9.59
N SER A 65 7.85 13.28 -10.24
CA SER A 65 6.59 13.56 -9.59
C SER A 65 5.44 12.73 -10.18
N PHE A 66 4.36 12.58 -9.41
CA PHE A 66 3.14 11.93 -9.87
C PHE A 66 2.50 12.70 -11.03
N GLU A 67 2.46 14.02 -10.94
CA GLU A 67 1.86 14.91 -11.94
C GLU A 67 2.52 14.72 -13.30
N SER A 68 3.86 14.69 -13.35
CA SER A 68 4.60 14.42 -14.59
C SER A 68 4.34 13.00 -15.12
N ALA A 69 4.17 12.02 -14.24
CA ALA A 69 3.80 10.67 -14.64
C ALA A 69 2.35 10.60 -15.17
N GLU A 70 1.43 11.34 -14.54
CA GLU A 70 0.03 11.42 -14.98
C GLU A 70 -0.09 12.05 -16.37
N ASP A 71 0.62 13.17 -16.63
CA ASP A 71 0.69 13.80 -17.95
C ASP A 71 1.27 12.85 -19.01
N SER A 72 2.32 12.12 -18.66
CA SER A 72 2.90 11.11 -19.54
C SER A 72 1.93 9.97 -19.80
N ALA A 73 1.26 9.47 -18.76
CA ALA A 73 0.27 8.42 -18.88
C ALA A 73 -0.90 8.83 -19.80
N GLN A 74 -1.33 10.10 -19.73
CA GLN A 74 -2.37 10.61 -20.59
C GLN A 74 -1.94 10.65 -22.06
N ARG A 75 -0.68 11.04 -22.35
CA ARG A 75 -0.13 10.99 -23.72
C ARG A 75 -0.08 9.56 -24.27
N TRP A 76 0.31 8.57 -23.46
CA TRP A 76 0.30 7.17 -23.91
C TRP A 76 -1.11 6.65 -24.16
N ARG A 77 -2.08 7.02 -23.32
CA ARG A 77 -3.50 6.66 -23.54
C ARG A 77 -4.06 7.28 -24.81
N SER A 78 -3.71 8.52 -25.13
CA SER A 78 -4.15 9.17 -26.39
C SER A 78 -3.58 8.50 -27.65
N GLN A 79 -2.48 7.76 -27.50
CA GLN A 79 -1.90 6.92 -28.57
C GLN A 79 -2.49 5.48 -28.59
N GLY A 80 -3.52 5.21 -27.80
CA GLY A 80 -4.17 3.90 -27.73
C GLY A 80 -3.43 2.86 -26.89
N ILE A 81 -2.43 3.25 -26.09
CA ILE A 81 -1.67 2.34 -25.23
C ILE A 81 -2.27 2.39 -23.81
N PRO A 82 -2.91 1.31 -23.34
CA PRO A 82 -3.37 1.22 -21.96
C PRO A 82 -2.19 1.23 -20.99
N VAL A 83 -2.25 2.11 -19.99
CA VAL A 83 -1.16 2.30 -19.03
C VAL A 83 -1.65 2.39 -17.59
N GLU A 84 -0.73 2.11 -16.68
CA GLU A 84 -0.88 2.28 -15.23
C GLU A 84 0.31 3.06 -14.68
N ILE A 85 0.10 3.78 -13.57
CA ILE A 85 1.15 4.56 -12.92
C ILE A 85 1.58 3.82 -11.65
N ALA A 86 2.89 3.65 -11.48
CA ALA A 86 3.49 2.93 -10.37
C ALA A 86 4.62 3.73 -9.74
N GLN A 87 4.96 3.44 -8.49
CA GLN A 87 6.08 4.05 -7.77
C GLN A 87 6.94 2.98 -7.07
N PRO A 88 7.74 2.19 -7.83
CA PRO A 88 8.67 1.25 -7.19
C PRO A 88 9.75 1.98 -6.37
N SER A 89 10.40 2.99 -6.92
CA SER A 89 11.30 3.95 -6.27
C SER A 89 11.06 5.37 -6.80
N ARG A 90 10.90 5.49 -8.13
CA ARG A 90 10.46 6.70 -8.82
C ARG A 90 9.09 6.46 -9.43
N TRP A 91 8.40 7.52 -9.79
CA TRP A 91 7.17 7.42 -10.55
C TRP A 91 7.45 6.89 -11.96
N GLN A 92 6.74 5.86 -12.34
CA GLN A 92 6.86 5.22 -13.65
C GLN A 92 5.50 5.07 -14.29
N VAL A 93 5.47 5.18 -15.61
CA VAL A 93 4.32 4.79 -16.42
C VAL A 93 4.63 3.42 -17.00
N TRP A 94 3.82 2.45 -16.66
CA TRP A 94 3.93 1.07 -17.16
C TRP A 94 2.87 0.81 -18.21
N ALA A 95 3.18 0.03 -19.21
CA ALA A 95 2.15 -0.61 -20.03
C ALA A 95 1.27 -1.49 -19.13
N LYS A 96 -0.05 -1.40 -19.24
CA LYS A 96 -1.00 -2.05 -18.33
C LYS A 96 -0.78 -3.55 -18.30
N ARG A 97 -0.41 -4.10 -17.13
CA ARG A 97 0.01 -5.51 -16.97
C ARG A 97 -1.07 -6.52 -17.32
N GLU A 98 -2.34 -6.18 -17.11
CA GLU A 98 -3.48 -7.02 -17.49
C GLU A 98 -3.63 -7.18 -19.01
N VAL A 99 -3.23 -6.15 -19.77
CA VAL A 99 -3.28 -6.16 -21.26
C VAL A 99 -2.03 -6.80 -21.82
N TYR A 100 -0.86 -6.41 -21.32
CA TYR A 100 0.44 -6.94 -21.77
C TYR A 100 0.90 -8.05 -20.82
N ASN A 101 0.08 -9.08 -20.64
CA ASN A 101 0.23 -10.11 -19.63
C ASN A 101 1.18 -11.25 -20.01
N THR A 102 1.60 -11.35 -21.28
CA THR A 102 2.55 -12.37 -21.77
C THR A 102 3.89 -11.76 -22.18
N PRO A 103 5.00 -12.52 -22.11
CA PRO A 103 6.30 -12.07 -22.62
C PRO A 103 6.25 -11.62 -24.08
N LEU A 104 5.48 -12.34 -24.91
CA LEU A 104 5.34 -12.01 -26.34
C LEU A 104 4.71 -10.63 -26.53
N LEU A 105 3.58 -10.35 -25.89
CA LEU A 105 2.88 -9.06 -26.01
C LEU A 105 3.77 -7.90 -25.56
N ARG A 106 4.55 -8.08 -24.48
CA ARG A 106 5.49 -7.06 -24.01
C ARG A 106 6.58 -6.76 -25.02
N ARG A 107 7.16 -7.81 -25.64
CA ARG A 107 8.20 -7.65 -26.68
C ARG A 107 7.65 -7.04 -27.97
N VAL A 108 6.45 -7.45 -28.40
CA VAL A 108 5.78 -6.87 -29.57
C VAL A 108 5.52 -5.38 -29.35
N LEU A 109 4.99 -4.98 -28.18
CA LEU A 109 4.81 -3.58 -27.85
C LEU A 109 6.13 -2.81 -27.90
N LEU A 110 7.16 -3.31 -27.24
CA LEU A 110 8.46 -2.62 -27.18
C LEU A 110 9.08 -2.47 -28.57
N THR A 111 9.05 -3.53 -29.39
CA THR A 111 9.55 -3.48 -30.78
C THR A 111 8.76 -2.49 -31.63
N SER A 112 7.44 -2.44 -31.47
CA SER A 112 6.58 -1.47 -32.18
C SER A 112 6.94 -0.03 -31.81
N LEU A 113 7.13 0.25 -30.52
CA LEU A 113 7.54 1.57 -30.06
C LEU A 113 8.92 1.97 -30.58
N GLN A 114 9.88 1.05 -30.55
CA GLN A 114 11.21 1.29 -31.11
C GLN A 114 11.19 1.61 -32.61
N LYS A 115 10.37 0.92 -33.39
CA LYS A 115 10.17 1.20 -34.83
C LYS A 115 9.53 2.57 -35.08
N GLN A 116 8.77 3.08 -34.11
CA GLN A 116 8.18 4.43 -34.17
C GLN A 116 9.15 5.52 -33.65
N GLY A 117 10.38 5.15 -33.28
CA GLY A 117 11.42 6.09 -32.84
C GLY A 117 11.43 6.34 -31.33
N TYR A 118 10.65 5.65 -30.52
CA TYR A 118 10.70 5.77 -29.06
C TYR A 118 11.91 5.02 -28.49
N VAL A 119 12.85 5.74 -27.88
CA VAL A 119 14.09 5.18 -27.31
C VAL A 119 14.04 5.01 -25.78
N ILE A 120 13.06 5.63 -25.11
CA ILE A 120 12.96 5.63 -23.66
C ILE A 120 12.32 4.34 -23.09
N PRO A 121 11.29 3.74 -23.75
CA PRO A 121 10.68 2.53 -23.25
C PRO A 121 11.64 1.36 -23.15
N PHE A 122 11.56 0.60 -22.04
CA PHE A 122 12.39 -0.57 -21.82
C PHE A 122 11.62 -1.69 -21.11
N LEU A 123 12.14 -2.90 -21.21
CA LEU A 123 11.65 -4.06 -20.49
C LEU A 123 12.40 -4.18 -19.15
N ASP A 124 11.69 -3.94 -18.05
CA ASP A 124 12.18 -4.26 -16.71
C ASP A 124 11.91 -5.73 -16.45
N SER A 125 12.97 -6.51 -16.27
CA SER A 125 12.93 -7.98 -16.18
C SER A 125 13.72 -8.45 -14.97
N GLN A 126 13.09 -9.28 -14.15
CA GLN A 126 13.71 -9.86 -12.96
C GLN A 126 13.37 -11.34 -12.84
N VAL A 127 14.38 -12.16 -12.53
CA VAL A 127 14.18 -13.58 -12.21
C VAL A 127 14.05 -13.71 -10.70
N LEU A 128 12.89 -14.14 -10.25
CA LEU A 128 12.60 -14.38 -8.84
C LEU A 128 12.82 -15.84 -8.50
N LYS A 129 13.69 -16.12 -7.52
CA LYS A 129 13.90 -17.45 -6.94
C LYS A 129 13.09 -17.68 -5.67
N GLN A 130 12.60 -16.61 -5.09
CA GLN A 130 11.74 -16.59 -3.90
C GLN A 130 10.78 -15.42 -3.97
N VAL A 131 9.64 -15.53 -3.31
CA VAL A 131 8.62 -14.48 -3.23
C VAL A 131 8.24 -14.23 -1.78
N PRO A 132 7.90 -12.97 -1.41
CA PRO A 132 7.37 -12.72 -0.09
C PRO A 132 5.98 -13.34 0.04
N GLN A 133 5.76 -14.01 1.16
CA GLN A 133 4.47 -14.54 1.57
C GLN A 133 4.12 -13.99 2.94
N ALA A 134 3.01 -13.28 3.01
CA ALA A 134 2.48 -12.83 4.28
C ALA A 134 1.74 -13.98 4.96
N ALA A 135 1.89 -14.05 6.28
CA ALA A 135 1.12 -14.90 7.15
C ALA A 135 0.60 -14.11 8.34
N TRP A 136 -0.47 -14.61 8.92
CA TRP A 136 -1.01 -14.08 10.15
C TRP A 136 -1.29 -15.22 11.12
N ILE A 137 -1.01 -14.96 12.40
CA ILE A 137 -1.00 -15.99 13.45
C ILE A 137 -1.96 -15.56 14.55
N VAL A 138 -2.90 -16.45 14.87
CA VAL A 138 -3.86 -16.32 15.96
C VAL A 138 -3.83 -17.61 16.77
N ASN A 139 -3.64 -17.50 18.08
CA ASN A 139 -3.61 -18.64 19.00
C ASN A 139 -2.70 -19.79 18.50
N ASN A 140 -1.49 -19.46 18.04
CA ASN A 140 -0.51 -20.38 17.44
C ASN A 140 -0.92 -21.02 16.11
N THR A 141 -2.10 -20.74 15.59
CA THR A 141 -2.52 -21.19 14.26
C THR A 141 -2.09 -20.18 13.20
N ARG A 142 -1.40 -20.68 12.16
CA ARG A 142 -0.89 -19.88 11.06
C ARG A 142 -1.82 -19.92 9.85
N TYR A 143 -2.09 -18.77 9.29
CA TYR A 143 -2.91 -18.55 8.10
C TYR A 143 -2.12 -17.79 7.06
N SER A 144 -2.44 -18.00 5.78
CA SER A 144 -1.81 -17.29 4.63
C SER A 144 -2.84 -16.72 3.64
N ASN A 145 -4.08 -16.61 4.05
CA ASN A 145 -5.19 -16.12 3.21
C ASN A 145 -5.14 -14.59 3.07
N HIS A 146 -5.27 -14.10 1.85
CA HIS A 146 -5.27 -12.68 1.53
C HIS A 146 -6.36 -12.35 0.49
N PRO A 147 -6.96 -11.14 0.52
CA PRO A 147 -6.75 -10.09 1.52
C PRO A 147 -7.27 -10.48 2.91
N LEU A 148 -6.64 -9.95 3.94
CA LEU A 148 -7.10 -10.03 5.32
C LEU A 148 -7.63 -8.66 5.75
N GLN A 149 -8.89 -8.59 6.18
CA GLN A 149 -9.50 -7.40 6.76
C GLN A 149 -9.55 -7.54 8.27
N ILE A 150 -9.23 -6.48 9.00
CA ILE A 150 -9.12 -6.45 10.46
C ILE A 150 -9.87 -5.23 10.97
N THR A 151 -10.87 -5.44 11.80
CA THR A 151 -11.63 -4.38 12.48
C THR A 151 -11.59 -4.62 13.99
N ALA A 152 -11.73 -3.56 14.77
CA ALA A 152 -12.02 -3.63 16.19
C ALA A 152 -13.48 -3.23 16.45
N GLY A 153 -14.02 -3.58 17.60
CA GLY A 153 -15.43 -3.31 17.92
C GLY A 153 -15.71 -1.82 18.10
N LYS A 154 -15.09 -1.18 19.09
CA LYS A 154 -15.34 0.23 19.44
C LYS A 154 -14.05 1.06 19.51
N SER A 155 -12.94 0.44 19.82
CA SER A 155 -11.66 1.11 20.09
C SER A 155 -10.73 1.07 18.90
N PRO A 156 -9.76 1.99 18.78
CA PRO A 156 -8.72 1.87 17.77
C PRO A 156 -7.89 0.59 17.91
N ILE A 157 -7.42 0.08 16.79
CA ILE A 157 -6.52 -1.07 16.74
C ILE A 157 -5.13 -0.63 17.14
N GLN A 158 -4.56 -1.26 18.17
CA GLN A 158 -3.18 -1.03 18.58
C GLN A 158 -2.25 -1.84 17.67
N VAL A 159 -1.30 -1.17 17.02
CA VAL A 159 -0.29 -1.79 16.17
C VAL A 159 1.08 -1.59 16.79
N LYS A 160 1.73 -2.70 17.14
CA LYS A 160 3.09 -2.74 17.68
C LYS A 160 4.03 -3.26 16.61
N THR A 161 5.06 -2.49 16.28
CA THR A 161 6.13 -2.97 15.41
C THR A 161 7.13 -3.78 16.24
N GLY A 162 7.53 -4.94 15.74
CA GLY A 162 8.68 -5.68 16.25
C GLY A 162 9.99 -5.05 15.75
N GLY A 163 11.12 -5.34 16.41
CA GLY A 163 12.44 -4.92 15.95
C GLY A 163 13.14 -3.89 16.86
N ARG A 164 14.17 -3.20 16.30
CA ARG A 164 15.06 -2.30 17.07
C ARG A 164 14.41 -0.98 17.52
N ASP A 165 13.31 -0.57 16.88
CA ASP A 165 12.57 0.67 17.23
C ASP A 165 11.08 0.32 17.38
N PRO A 166 10.66 -0.25 18.52
CA PRO A 166 9.27 -0.64 18.73
C PRO A 166 8.40 0.60 18.85
N ARG A 167 7.53 0.81 17.88
CA ARG A 167 6.53 1.88 17.88
C ARG A 167 5.15 1.31 18.16
N ASN A 168 4.42 1.95 19.06
CA ASN A 168 3.03 1.68 19.30
C ASN A 168 2.19 2.75 18.60
N ARG A 169 1.32 2.35 17.70
CA ARG A 169 0.40 3.23 16.98
C ARG A 169 -1.03 2.76 17.14
N SER A 170 -1.96 3.71 17.17
CA SER A 170 -3.39 3.47 17.27
C SER A 170 -4.07 3.81 15.95
N TYR A 171 -4.81 2.87 15.37
CA TYR A 171 -5.52 3.11 14.11
C TYR A 171 -7.01 2.92 14.30
N ALA A 172 -7.79 3.97 13.99
CA ALA A 172 -9.23 3.85 13.86
C ALA A 172 -9.62 3.19 12.54
N GLY A 173 -10.87 2.77 12.42
CA GLY A 173 -11.41 2.17 11.21
C GLY A 173 -10.91 0.75 10.99
N GLN A 174 -10.63 0.40 9.73
CA GLN A 174 -10.28 -0.94 9.31
C GLN A 174 -8.82 -0.99 8.84
N LEU A 175 -8.11 -2.05 9.17
CA LEU A 175 -6.82 -2.40 8.58
C LEU A 175 -6.99 -3.52 7.56
N ARG A 176 -6.33 -3.41 6.42
CA ARG A 176 -6.34 -4.43 5.37
C ARG A 176 -4.93 -4.80 4.96
N LEU A 177 -4.56 -6.07 5.13
CA LEU A 177 -3.33 -6.64 4.60
C LEU A 177 -3.60 -7.15 3.19
N GLN A 178 -2.87 -6.61 2.21
CA GLN A 178 -3.05 -6.93 0.79
C GLN A 178 -1.72 -6.97 0.04
N ARG A 179 -1.68 -7.67 -1.09
CA ARG A 179 -0.56 -7.59 -2.03
C ARG A 179 -0.56 -6.24 -2.74
N ASN A 180 0.63 -5.74 -3.02
CA ASN A 180 0.84 -4.54 -3.83
C ASN A 180 1.31 -4.91 -5.25
N ALA A 181 1.44 -3.88 -6.10
CA ALA A 181 1.84 -4.02 -7.50
C ALA A 181 3.28 -4.56 -7.70
N TYR A 182 4.08 -4.54 -6.65
CA TYR A 182 5.51 -4.91 -6.68
C TYR A 182 5.77 -6.33 -6.18
N GLY A 183 4.71 -7.08 -5.89
CA GLY A 183 4.81 -8.45 -5.36
C GLY A 183 5.00 -8.53 -3.84
N ASN A 184 5.08 -7.40 -3.14
CA ASN A 184 5.14 -7.29 -1.68
C ASN A 184 3.75 -7.12 -1.06
N TYR A 185 3.71 -6.88 0.24
CA TYR A 185 2.49 -6.63 0.98
C TYR A 185 2.43 -5.22 1.55
N THR A 186 1.22 -4.75 1.73
CA THR A 186 0.92 -3.43 2.27
C THR A 186 -0.19 -3.55 3.29
N LEU A 187 0.00 -2.92 4.46
CA LEU A 187 -1.05 -2.75 5.45
C LEU A 187 -1.71 -1.39 5.23
N VAL A 188 -2.95 -1.41 4.78
CA VAL A 188 -3.75 -0.22 4.46
C VAL A 188 -4.71 0.07 5.60
N ASN A 189 -4.72 1.30 6.09
CA ASN A 189 -5.75 1.78 7.00
C ASN A 189 -6.89 2.43 6.20
N GLN A 190 -8.07 1.88 6.30
CA GLN A 190 -9.30 2.45 5.74
C GLN A 190 -10.05 3.18 6.85
N VAL A 191 -10.16 4.49 6.70
CA VAL A 191 -10.66 5.39 7.75
C VAL A 191 -11.42 6.55 7.10
N PRO A 192 -12.49 7.09 7.74
CA PRO A 192 -13.15 8.30 7.28
C PRO A 192 -12.17 9.48 7.18
N LEU A 193 -12.37 10.36 6.19
CA LEU A 193 -11.47 11.48 5.92
C LEU A 193 -11.21 12.34 7.15
N GLU A 194 -12.25 12.70 7.90
CA GLU A 194 -12.08 13.53 9.09
C GLU A 194 -11.29 12.82 10.21
N THR A 195 -11.44 11.51 10.34
CA THR A 195 -10.63 10.73 11.27
C THR A 195 -9.17 10.63 10.79
N TYR A 196 -8.94 10.53 9.49
CA TYR A 196 -7.60 10.60 8.89
C TYR A 196 -6.92 11.92 9.21
N LEU A 197 -7.62 13.05 9.07
CA LEU A 197 -7.09 14.38 9.36
C LEU A 197 -6.68 14.55 10.82
N ARG A 198 -7.39 13.93 11.77
CA ARG A 198 -6.98 13.90 13.19
C ARG A 198 -5.62 13.22 13.41
N GLY A 199 -5.24 12.30 12.53
CA GLY A 199 -3.93 11.65 12.54
C GLY A 199 -2.86 12.36 11.71
N VAL A 200 -3.23 13.32 10.86
CA VAL A 200 -2.30 14.08 9.99
C VAL A 200 -1.94 15.42 10.61
N VAL A 201 -2.93 16.25 10.92
CA VAL A 201 -2.71 17.65 11.33
C VAL A 201 -1.74 17.80 12.49
N PRO A 202 -1.83 17.02 13.57
CA PRO A 202 -0.88 17.13 14.66
C PRO A 202 0.57 16.77 14.30
N HIS A 203 0.75 15.90 13.31
CA HIS A 203 2.09 15.48 12.87
C HIS A 203 2.73 16.47 11.90
N GLU A 204 1.92 17.22 11.15
CA GLU A 204 2.40 18.20 10.18
C GLU A 204 2.82 19.53 10.84
N ILE A 205 2.06 20.02 11.81
CA ILE A 205 2.29 21.35 12.42
C ILE A 205 2.51 21.34 13.95
N GLY A 206 2.44 20.15 14.57
CA GLY A 206 2.54 19.99 16.02
C GLY A 206 1.20 20.19 16.75
N GLN A 207 1.11 19.57 17.94
CA GLN A 207 -0.13 19.56 18.75
C GLN A 207 -0.45 20.89 19.44
N GLN A 208 0.55 21.77 19.58
CA GLN A 208 0.43 23.06 20.29
C GLN A 208 0.34 24.25 19.33
N ALA A 209 0.09 24.01 18.06
CA ALA A 209 -0.06 25.09 17.08
C ALA A 209 -1.28 25.97 17.41
N PRO A 210 -1.25 27.28 17.11
CA PRO A 210 -2.40 28.15 17.28
C PRO A 210 -3.63 27.66 16.50
N GLN A 211 -4.83 27.84 17.09
CA GLN A 211 -6.08 27.36 16.50
C GLN A 211 -6.28 27.75 15.00
N PRO A 212 -5.99 29.01 14.56
CA PRO A 212 -6.11 29.35 13.15
C PRO A 212 -5.15 28.58 12.25
N ALA A 213 -3.96 28.20 12.72
CA ALA A 213 -3.01 27.39 11.98
C ALA A 213 -3.49 25.92 11.86
N ILE A 214 -4.10 25.38 12.93
CA ILE A 214 -4.71 24.04 12.91
C ILE A 214 -5.85 23.99 11.86
N GLU A 215 -6.71 24.99 11.84
CA GLU A 215 -7.82 25.09 10.88
C GLU A 215 -7.30 25.20 9.44
N ALA A 216 -6.31 26.06 9.19
CA ALA A 216 -5.69 26.19 7.88
C ALA A 216 -5.02 24.87 7.44
N GLN A 217 -4.30 24.21 8.32
CA GLN A 217 -3.67 22.92 8.02
C GLN A 217 -4.71 21.82 7.75
N ALA A 218 -5.83 21.80 8.47
CA ALA A 218 -6.91 20.86 8.21
C ALA A 218 -7.52 21.05 6.81
N ILE A 219 -7.70 22.31 6.37
CA ILE A 219 -8.17 22.62 5.01
C ILE A 219 -7.16 22.16 3.96
N LEU A 220 -5.87 22.46 4.16
CA LEU A 220 -4.80 22.06 3.26
C LEU A 220 -4.69 20.53 3.16
N ALA A 221 -4.68 19.83 4.30
CA ALA A 221 -4.58 18.38 4.34
C ALA A 221 -5.78 17.69 3.70
N ARG A 222 -7.01 18.20 3.91
CA ARG A 222 -8.22 17.70 3.27
C ARG A 222 -8.16 17.89 1.75
N THR A 223 -7.79 19.08 1.31
CA THR A 223 -7.66 19.41 -0.12
C THR A 223 -6.61 18.53 -0.79
N TYR A 224 -5.47 18.35 -0.14
CA TYR A 224 -4.43 17.44 -0.63
C TYR A 224 -4.93 16.01 -0.76
N ALA A 225 -5.59 15.48 0.28
CA ALA A 225 -6.11 14.12 0.28
C ALA A 225 -7.10 13.90 -0.86
N LEU A 226 -8.07 14.79 -1.04
CA LEU A 226 -9.09 14.70 -2.10
C LEU A 226 -8.47 14.82 -3.51
N ARG A 227 -7.48 15.68 -3.69
CA ARG A 227 -6.79 15.86 -4.97
C ARG A 227 -5.97 14.63 -5.37
N ASN A 228 -5.45 13.88 -4.42
CA ASN A 228 -4.49 12.81 -4.64
C ASN A 228 -5.06 11.38 -4.55
N LEU A 229 -6.39 11.21 -4.61
CA LEU A 229 -7.07 9.91 -4.47
C LEU A 229 -6.62 8.85 -5.47
N ARG A 230 -6.07 9.24 -6.63
CA ARG A 230 -5.66 8.33 -7.72
C ARG A 230 -4.19 7.94 -7.68
N ARG A 231 -3.42 8.51 -6.76
CA ARG A 231 -1.95 8.44 -6.77
C ARG A 231 -1.39 7.01 -6.71
N PHE A 232 -2.02 6.17 -5.89
CA PHE A 232 -1.60 4.77 -5.68
C PHE A 232 -2.70 3.78 -6.07
N GLN A 233 -3.44 4.09 -7.12
CA GLN A 233 -4.54 3.26 -7.59
C GLN A 233 -4.09 1.84 -7.95
N ILE A 234 -2.87 1.68 -8.49
CA ILE A 234 -2.26 0.39 -8.82
C ILE A 234 -2.08 -0.52 -7.60
N ASP A 235 -1.93 0.07 -6.42
CA ASP A 235 -1.72 -0.62 -5.14
C ASP A 235 -3.02 -0.70 -4.29
N ASN A 236 -4.17 -0.28 -4.85
CA ASN A 236 -5.48 -0.26 -4.19
C ASN A 236 -5.50 0.53 -2.87
N TYR A 237 -4.83 1.68 -2.83
CA TYR A 237 -4.97 2.67 -1.77
C TYR A 237 -4.78 4.10 -2.33
N GLN A 238 -5.10 5.13 -1.56
CA GLN A 238 -5.10 6.52 -2.02
C GLN A 238 -3.81 7.27 -1.67
N LEU A 239 -3.36 7.16 -0.43
CA LEU A 239 -2.26 7.97 0.11
C LEU A 239 -1.24 7.10 0.84
N CYS A 240 0.04 7.40 0.68
CA CYS A 240 1.10 6.88 1.55
C CYS A 240 1.05 7.54 2.94
N ALA A 241 1.82 7.04 3.91
CA ALA A 241 1.81 7.53 5.28
C ALA A 241 3.11 8.25 5.66
N ASP A 242 3.90 8.65 4.69
CA ASP A 242 5.19 9.29 4.85
C ASP A 242 5.19 10.70 4.23
N THR A 243 6.32 11.38 4.31
CA THR A 243 6.53 12.75 3.81
C THR A 243 6.33 12.93 2.29
N GLN A 244 6.21 11.85 1.52
CA GLN A 244 5.87 11.94 0.09
C GLN A 244 4.37 12.26 -0.13
N CYS A 245 3.54 12.01 0.88
CA CYS A 245 2.13 12.37 0.90
C CYS A 245 1.85 13.30 2.06
N GLN A 246 1.43 12.74 3.18
CA GLN A 246 1.21 13.41 4.46
C GLN A 246 1.61 12.45 5.56
N VAL A 247 2.31 12.92 6.58
CA VAL A 247 2.71 12.08 7.70
C VAL A 247 1.46 11.63 8.47
N TYR A 248 1.20 10.33 8.44
CA TYR A 248 0.06 9.71 9.13
C TYR A 248 0.55 8.54 9.97
N GLU A 249 0.52 8.70 11.26
CA GLU A 249 0.96 7.70 12.23
C GLU A 249 -0.18 7.06 13.03
N GLY A 250 -1.42 7.20 12.54
CA GLY A 250 -2.61 6.80 13.28
C GLY A 250 -3.10 7.91 14.23
N LEU A 251 -3.93 7.54 15.17
CA LEU A 251 -4.44 8.49 16.18
C LEU A 251 -3.41 8.63 17.31
N THR A 252 -3.03 9.84 17.63
CA THR A 252 -2.26 10.16 18.85
C THR A 252 -3.23 10.25 20.03
N GLY A 253 -2.89 9.61 21.14
CA GLY A 253 -3.78 9.33 22.28
C GLY A 253 -4.34 10.51 23.09
N THR A 254 -4.67 11.64 22.49
CA THR A 254 -5.16 12.81 23.25
C THR A 254 -6.23 13.65 22.55
N TYR A 255 -6.99 13.09 21.62
CA TYR A 255 -8.16 13.79 21.08
C TYR A 255 -9.42 12.99 21.40
N VAL A 256 -9.98 13.26 22.57
CA VAL A 256 -11.39 13.01 22.90
C VAL A 256 -12.22 14.16 22.30
#